data_70064fc30e078cfe1c71c09d4ff888d5
#
_entry.id   70064fc30e078cfe1c71c09d4ff888d5
#
_cell.length_a   1.000
_cell.length_b   1.000
_cell.length_c   1.000
_cell.angle_alpha   90.00
_cell.angle_beta   90.00
_cell.angle_gamma   90.00
#
_symmetry.space_group_name_H-M   'P 1'
#
loop_
_entity.id
_entity.type
_entity.pdbx_description
1 polymer ?
#
loop_
_entity_poly.entity_id
_entity_poly.type
_entity_poly.pdbx_seq_one_letter_code
_entity_poly.pdbx_strand_id
1 'polypeptide(L)'
;MNIDWISISPQSGKAGTSPVSFQLIAENDGFTDKTIRVRAVCGNDEAVKTIVLKGKTYPVGTVFNFNYTGNVQEVTLPPGRYKLQCWGAQGGNSESYSGTGSKGGYSEGEITLAEVTTLYIFVGGKGGNGSSTSLVNGGWNGGGGSVGRSSYNSGNTYGISYPACGGGATDIALVTSGMSYSGGRTNRTSASLLSRFIVAGGGAGGSARYTEVTIPEGKTEELVGYISSLDNKVYNGSYTDFTALSPSLEVGETYKVKNEGVPSGFSSIFIYTNYGNSYKFLSWNTEFTLSSSEPFYKWVLRFSGDKTGEFNDVPGTIAVYRIVTTPSSTDTSSGSSNSSQQGGGTSGRGTSPGTQSSGGGEFGLGKNQSTTNYRYASGAGGGGWYGGGSSSSDSSTSQINSSGGGSGFVNIAANAGYRPSGYTGLQLDSGSTQDGSTSFPSPSGGNETGHSGNGYARITVL
;
A
#
# COMPACT_ATOMS: atom_id res chain seq x y z
N MET A 1 9.52 -23.20 -48.88
CA MET A 1 9.38 -22.59 -47.57
C MET A 1 8.18 -21.65 -47.64
N ASN A 2 7.04 -22.02 -47.07
CA ASN A 2 5.92 -21.11 -46.96
C ASN A 2 6.27 -20.05 -45.91
N ILE A 3 6.28 -18.81 -46.31
CA ILE A 3 6.50 -17.69 -45.41
C ILE A 3 5.12 -17.04 -45.26
N ASP A 4 4.47 -17.29 -44.11
CA ASP A 4 3.07 -16.93 -43.88
C ASP A 4 2.75 -15.43 -43.92
N TRP A 5 3.77 -14.58 -43.92
CA TRP A 5 3.65 -13.11 -43.94
C TRP A 5 3.89 -12.46 -45.29
N ILE A 6 4.10 -13.25 -46.37
CA ILE A 6 4.35 -12.73 -47.75
C ILE A 6 3.69 -13.63 -48.78
N SER A 7 3.02 -13.01 -49.73
CA SER A 7 2.54 -13.68 -50.91
C SER A 7 2.86 -12.85 -52.17
N ILE A 8 3.10 -13.52 -53.28
CA ILE A 8 3.30 -12.90 -54.56
C ILE A 8 2.42 -13.60 -55.62
N SER A 9 1.69 -12.81 -56.42
CA SER A 9 0.82 -13.35 -57.45
C SER A 9 0.84 -12.44 -58.69
N PRO A 10 0.96 -13.01 -59.89
CA PRO A 10 1.31 -14.40 -60.18
C PRO A 10 2.79 -14.70 -59.93
N GLN A 11 3.12 -15.96 -59.63
CA GLN A 11 4.53 -16.39 -59.41
C GLN A 11 5.30 -16.63 -60.69
N SER A 12 4.60 -16.69 -61.82
CA SER A 12 5.22 -16.83 -63.16
C SER A 12 4.33 -16.16 -64.21
N GLY A 13 4.93 -15.78 -65.33
CA GLY A 13 4.24 -15.21 -66.47
C GLY A 13 4.98 -15.54 -67.77
N LYS A 14 4.35 -15.27 -68.91
CA LYS A 14 4.98 -15.43 -70.25
C LYS A 14 5.74 -14.15 -70.58
N ALA A 15 6.94 -14.30 -71.08
CA ALA A 15 7.70 -13.18 -71.73
C ALA A 15 6.90 -12.66 -72.90
N GLY A 16 6.74 -11.35 -73.02
CA GLY A 16 6.00 -10.66 -74.07
C GLY A 16 6.46 -9.20 -74.18
N THR A 17 5.83 -8.48 -75.08
CA THR A 17 6.11 -7.06 -75.31
C THR A 17 5.46 -6.11 -74.32
N SER A 18 4.60 -6.64 -73.51
CA SER A 18 3.88 -5.85 -72.44
C SER A 18 4.46 -6.11 -71.06
N PRO A 19 4.56 -5.08 -70.22
CA PRO A 19 4.97 -5.25 -68.81
C PRO A 19 4.09 -6.27 -68.08
N VAL A 20 4.72 -7.16 -67.31
CA VAL A 20 4.02 -8.07 -66.38
C VAL A 20 4.01 -7.41 -64.99
N SER A 21 2.83 -7.23 -64.48
CA SER A 21 2.64 -6.71 -63.10
C SER A 21 2.41 -7.88 -62.14
N PHE A 22 3.07 -7.83 -61.00
CA PHE A 22 2.71 -8.73 -59.87
C PHE A 22 2.30 -7.93 -58.67
N GLN A 23 1.37 -8.50 -57.93
CA GLN A 23 0.99 -7.99 -56.63
C GLN A 23 1.81 -8.69 -55.55
N LEU A 24 2.48 -7.90 -54.70
CA LEU A 24 3.14 -8.38 -53.49
C LEU A 24 2.30 -7.93 -52.32
N ILE A 25 1.83 -8.90 -51.53
CA ILE A 25 1.15 -8.66 -50.25
C ILE A 25 2.07 -9.15 -49.15
N ALA A 26 2.45 -8.27 -48.24
CA ALA A 26 3.31 -8.62 -47.12
C ALA A 26 2.97 -7.76 -45.89
N GLU A 27 2.96 -8.39 -44.71
CA GLU A 27 2.74 -7.74 -43.46
C GLU A 27 3.94 -7.92 -42.52
N ASN A 28 4.23 -6.92 -41.71
CA ASN A 28 5.23 -6.99 -40.67
C ASN A 28 4.58 -6.74 -39.33
N ASP A 29 4.23 -7.82 -38.62
CA ASP A 29 3.62 -7.78 -37.30
C ASP A 29 4.62 -7.58 -36.17
N GLY A 30 5.92 -7.67 -36.47
CA GLY A 30 6.99 -7.47 -35.52
C GLY A 30 7.41 -6.00 -35.40
N PHE A 31 8.27 -5.70 -34.45
CA PHE A 31 8.83 -4.37 -34.20
C PHE A 31 10.14 -4.12 -34.99
N THR A 32 10.74 -5.15 -35.55
CA THR A 32 11.97 -5.03 -36.37
C THR A 32 11.64 -4.96 -37.83
N ASP A 33 12.43 -4.20 -38.59
CA ASP A 33 12.30 -4.16 -40.06
C ASP A 33 12.52 -5.55 -40.67
N LYS A 34 11.67 -5.94 -41.63
CA LYS A 34 11.85 -7.14 -42.45
C LYS A 34 12.24 -6.74 -43.84
N THR A 35 13.26 -7.38 -44.40
CA THR A 35 13.70 -7.15 -45.75
C THR A 35 13.25 -8.28 -46.65
N ILE A 36 12.56 -7.93 -47.76
CA ILE A 36 12.15 -8.83 -48.83
C ILE A 36 12.99 -8.53 -50.04
N ARG A 37 13.55 -9.57 -50.64
CA ARG A 37 14.19 -9.48 -51.96
C ARG A 37 13.34 -10.24 -52.97
N VAL A 38 12.70 -9.49 -53.84
CA VAL A 38 11.95 -10.04 -54.99
C VAL A 38 12.91 -10.16 -56.16
N ARG A 39 13.04 -11.37 -56.69
CA ARG A 39 13.88 -11.69 -57.81
C ARG A 39 13.01 -12.09 -59.00
N ALA A 40 13.11 -11.41 -60.08
CA ALA A 40 12.49 -11.77 -61.37
C ALA A 40 13.55 -12.27 -62.33
N VAL A 41 13.31 -13.39 -62.98
CA VAL A 41 14.25 -14.01 -63.94
C VAL A 41 13.50 -14.24 -65.26
N CYS A 42 14.11 -13.82 -66.34
CA CYS A 42 13.63 -14.04 -67.72
C CYS A 42 14.77 -14.48 -68.59
N GLY A 43 14.86 -15.77 -68.86
CA GLY A 43 16.02 -16.34 -69.58
C GLY A 43 17.33 -16.14 -68.82
N ASN A 44 18.27 -15.43 -69.35
CA ASN A 44 19.56 -15.08 -68.73
C ASN A 44 19.52 -13.74 -67.99
N ASP A 45 18.41 -13.02 -68.08
CA ASP A 45 18.24 -11.71 -67.41
C ASP A 45 17.66 -11.86 -66.03
N GLU A 46 18.20 -11.08 -65.13
CA GLU A 46 17.74 -11.05 -63.72
C GLU A 46 17.51 -9.61 -63.24
N ALA A 47 16.40 -9.40 -62.54
CA ALA A 47 16.14 -8.16 -61.84
C ALA A 47 15.84 -8.45 -60.35
N VAL A 48 16.47 -7.72 -59.46
CA VAL A 48 16.26 -7.83 -58.01
C VAL A 48 15.74 -6.51 -57.46
N LYS A 49 14.62 -6.57 -56.73
CA LYS A 49 14.09 -5.45 -55.97
C LYS A 49 14.14 -5.78 -54.48
N THR A 50 14.74 -4.91 -53.69
CA THR A 50 14.72 -4.99 -52.24
C THR A 50 13.62 -4.08 -51.73
N ILE A 51 12.77 -4.62 -50.82
CA ILE A 51 11.67 -3.92 -50.16
C ILE A 51 11.88 -4.08 -48.66
N VAL A 52 11.84 -2.98 -47.91
CA VAL A 52 11.92 -2.99 -46.46
C VAL A 52 10.53 -2.73 -45.91
N LEU A 53 10.00 -3.72 -45.22
CA LEU A 53 8.77 -3.57 -44.41
C LEU A 53 9.15 -3.06 -43.04
N LYS A 54 8.75 -1.85 -42.75
CA LYS A 54 9.03 -1.24 -41.45
C LYS A 54 8.37 -2.03 -40.32
N GLY A 55 9.05 -2.15 -39.23
CA GLY A 55 8.49 -2.67 -37.99
C GLY A 55 7.36 -1.78 -37.45
N LYS A 56 6.47 -2.37 -36.69
CA LYS A 56 5.40 -1.62 -36.00
C LYS A 56 6.02 -0.58 -35.05
N THR A 57 5.36 0.56 -34.94
CA THR A 57 5.63 1.60 -33.93
C THR A 57 4.32 1.94 -33.24
N TYR A 58 4.41 2.49 -32.05
CA TYR A 58 3.25 3.05 -31.38
C TYR A 58 3.16 4.56 -31.66
N PRO A 59 1.96 5.11 -31.89
CA PRO A 59 1.76 6.55 -31.99
C PRO A 59 2.21 7.27 -30.70
N VAL A 60 2.75 8.48 -30.85
CA VAL A 60 3.03 9.38 -29.72
C VAL A 60 1.74 9.61 -28.91
N GLY A 61 1.86 9.56 -27.57
CA GLY A 61 0.72 9.63 -26.67
C GLY A 61 0.06 8.28 -26.35
N THR A 62 0.48 7.17 -27.00
CA THR A 62 0.01 5.83 -26.61
C THR A 62 0.38 5.54 -25.16
N VAL A 63 -0.59 5.04 -24.36
CA VAL A 63 -0.42 4.79 -22.93
C VAL A 63 -0.64 3.32 -22.61
N PHE A 64 0.32 2.72 -21.94
CA PHE A 64 0.22 1.38 -21.34
C PHE A 64 0.05 1.53 -19.84
N ASN A 65 -1.04 0.98 -19.31
CA ASN A 65 -1.38 1.06 -17.91
C ASN A 65 -1.30 -0.32 -17.26
N PHE A 66 -0.67 -0.40 -16.08
CA PHE A 66 -0.44 -1.64 -15.34
C PHE A 66 -1.01 -1.51 -13.93
N ASN A 67 -2.16 -2.15 -13.71
CA ASN A 67 -2.75 -2.31 -12.39
C ASN A 67 -2.10 -3.48 -11.66
N TYR A 68 -2.29 -3.53 -10.35
CA TYR A 68 -1.88 -4.66 -9.53
C TYR A 68 -2.64 -5.94 -9.92
N THR A 69 -1.90 -7.00 -10.20
CA THR A 69 -2.45 -8.32 -10.55
C THR A 69 -1.96 -9.45 -9.63
N GLY A 70 -0.98 -9.16 -8.76
CA GLY A 70 -0.28 -10.18 -7.98
C GLY A 70 0.71 -11.02 -8.81
N ASN A 71 0.94 -10.65 -10.06
CA ASN A 71 1.86 -11.30 -10.98
C ASN A 71 2.73 -10.29 -11.71
N VAL A 72 3.83 -10.77 -12.27
CA VAL A 72 4.67 -9.98 -13.19
C VAL A 72 3.89 -9.73 -14.48
N GLN A 73 3.95 -8.52 -14.98
CA GLN A 73 3.40 -8.12 -16.27
C GLN A 73 4.56 -7.76 -17.20
N GLU A 74 4.33 -7.80 -18.51
CA GLU A 74 5.36 -7.48 -19.47
C GLU A 74 4.82 -6.62 -20.61
N VAL A 75 5.71 -5.87 -21.24
CA VAL A 75 5.46 -5.15 -22.49
C VAL A 75 6.72 -5.13 -23.32
N THR A 76 6.60 -5.42 -24.62
CA THR A 76 7.68 -5.26 -25.57
C THR A 76 7.49 -3.96 -26.33
N LEU A 77 8.50 -3.12 -26.29
CA LEU A 77 8.51 -1.79 -26.89
C LEU A 77 9.51 -1.71 -28.05
N PRO A 78 9.14 -1.09 -29.18
CA PRO A 78 10.07 -0.80 -30.26
C PRO A 78 11.06 0.31 -29.86
N PRO A 79 12.12 0.56 -30.68
CA PRO A 79 12.95 1.75 -30.53
C PRO A 79 12.09 3.02 -30.46
N GLY A 80 12.40 3.92 -29.52
CA GLY A 80 11.62 5.14 -29.32
C GLY A 80 11.88 5.78 -27.96
N ARG A 81 11.19 6.89 -27.71
CA ARG A 81 11.24 7.59 -26.43
C ARG A 81 9.99 7.29 -25.61
N TYR A 82 10.18 7.07 -24.31
CA TYR A 82 9.12 6.67 -23.41
C TYR A 82 9.23 7.40 -22.07
N LYS A 83 8.09 7.81 -21.54
CA LYS A 83 7.96 8.23 -20.14
C LYS A 83 7.49 7.05 -19.31
N LEU A 84 8.21 6.76 -18.24
CA LEU A 84 7.92 5.70 -17.29
C LEU A 84 7.47 6.33 -15.98
N GLN A 85 6.42 5.80 -15.37
CA GLN A 85 5.86 6.27 -14.10
C GLN A 85 5.50 5.07 -13.21
N CYS A 86 5.90 5.12 -11.95
CA CYS A 86 5.62 4.09 -10.97
C CYS A 86 5.05 4.73 -9.69
N TRP A 87 4.03 4.11 -9.11
CA TRP A 87 3.43 4.46 -7.82
C TRP A 87 3.56 3.26 -6.89
N GLY A 88 4.21 3.42 -5.75
CA GLY A 88 4.36 2.37 -4.74
C GLY A 88 3.05 2.09 -4.01
N ALA A 89 2.90 0.91 -3.45
CA ALA A 89 1.69 0.54 -2.74
C ALA A 89 1.65 1.11 -1.30
N GLN A 90 0.47 1.35 -0.78
CA GLN A 90 0.24 1.74 0.61
C GLN A 90 0.54 0.57 1.56
N GLY A 91 1.02 0.85 2.78
CA GLY A 91 1.05 -0.11 3.88
C GLY A 91 -0.34 -0.43 4.42
N GLY A 92 -0.46 -1.52 5.16
CA GLY A 92 -1.70 -1.92 5.81
C GLY A 92 -2.02 -1.06 7.04
N ASN A 93 -3.27 -1.05 7.45
CA ASN A 93 -3.71 -0.41 8.69
C ASN A 93 -3.71 -1.40 9.85
N SER A 94 -3.40 -0.93 11.06
CA SER A 94 -3.60 -1.71 12.28
C SER A 94 -5.07 -1.68 12.68
N GLU A 95 -5.70 -2.82 12.89
CA GLU A 95 -7.10 -2.90 13.35
C GLU A 95 -7.24 -2.68 14.86
N SER A 96 -6.17 -2.90 15.62
CA SER A 96 -6.13 -2.55 17.03
C SER A 96 -5.43 -1.21 17.20
N TYR A 97 -6.20 -0.14 17.44
CA TYR A 97 -5.69 1.19 17.79
C TYR A 97 -5.14 2.06 16.63
N SER A 98 -5.96 2.33 15.62
CA SER A 98 -5.83 3.47 14.67
C SER A 98 -4.47 3.75 14.00
N GLY A 99 -3.56 2.77 13.93
CA GLY A 99 -2.32 2.94 13.17
C GLY A 99 -2.58 2.86 11.67
N THR A 100 -2.59 3.99 10.98
CA THR A 100 -2.75 4.04 9.52
C THR A 100 -1.45 3.65 8.84
N GLY A 101 -1.52 2.80 7.81
CA GLY A 101 -0.38 2.50 6.95
C GLY A 101 0.01 3.71 6.11
N SER A 102 1.32 3.93 5.99
CA SER A 102 1.85 5.03 5.20
C SER A 102 1.55 4.83 3.72
N LYS A 103 1.36 5.92 3.01
CA LYS A 103 1.14 5.93 1.57
C LYS A 103 2.41 5.60 0.80
N GLY A 104 2.27 5.07 -0.42
CA GLY A 104 3.38 4.79 -1.32
C GLY A 104 3.95 6.07 -1.95
N GLY A 105 5.21 5.98 -2.38
CA GLY A 105 5.91 7.04 -3.11
C GLY A 105 5.66 6.96 -4.62
N TYR A 106 6.31 7.87 -5.35
CA TYR A 106 6.23 8.00 -6.79
C TYR A 106 7.62 8.11 -7.41
N SER A 107 7.79 7.53 -8.59
CA SER A 107 9.01 7.70 -9.40
C SER A 107 8.63 7.86 -10.86
N GLU A 108 9.29 8.78 -11.55
CA GLU A 108 9.14 8.96 -12.98
C GLU A 108 10.49 9.15 -13.68
N GLY A 109 10.53 8.85 -14.96
CA GLY A 109 11.70 9.08 -15.77
C GLY A 109 11.42 8.89 -17.25
N GLU A 110 12.32 9.41 -18.08
CA GLU A 110 12.28 9.23 -19.54
C GLU A 110 13.44 8.35 -19.99
N ILE A 111 13.19 7.55 -21.01
CA ILE A 111 14.17 6.65 -21.59
C ILE A 111 14.07 6.65 -23.11
N THR A 112 15.22 6.58 -23.76
CA THR A 112 15.34 6.31 -25.20
C THR A 112 15.80 4.87 -25.41
N LEU A 113 14.94 4.04 -25.99
CA LEU A 113 15.28 2.67 -26.38
C LEU A 113 15.86 2.67 -27.79
N ALA A 114 17.06 2.13 -27.95
CA ALA A 114 17.73 2.02 -29.24
C ALA A 114 17.32 0.77 -30.04
N GLU A 115 16.79 -0.23 -29.32
CA GLU A 115 16.38 -1.52 -29.87
C GLU A 115 15.07 -2.00 -29.27
N VAL A 116 14.47 -3.02 -29.89
CA VAL A 116 13.26 -3.66 -29.36
C VAL A 116 13.57 -4.26 -27.98
N THR A 117 12.86 -3.79 -26.96
CA THR A 117 13.15 -4.13 -25.56
C THR A 117 11.89 -4.63 -24.86
N THR A 118 12.01 -5.78 -24.20
CA THR A 118 10.94 -6.27 -23.29
C THR A 118 11.21 -5.77 -21.88
N LEU A 119 10.21 -5.13 -21.30
CA LEU A 119 10.21 -4.62 -19.93
C LEU A 119 9.30 -5.47 -19.07
N TYR A 120 9.72 -5.77 -17.84
CA TYR A 120 8.95 -6.51 -16.84
C TYR A 120 8.51 -5.56 -15.74
N ILE A 121 7.20 -5.49 -15.51
CA ILE A 121 6.56 -4.56 -14.61
C ILE A 121 6.09 -5.32 -13.37
N PHE A 122 6.58 -4.90 -12.21
CA PHE A 122 6.26 -5.45 -10.91
C PHE A 122 5.45 -4.41 -10.12
N VAL A 123 4.14 -4.53 -10.13
CA VAL A 123 3.25 -3.58 -9.44
C VAL A 123 3.04 -4.01 -8.00
N GLY A 124 3.36 -3.15 -7.05
CA GLY A 124 3.29 -3.43 -5.62
C GLY A 124 1.87 -3.73 -5.13
N GLY A 125 1.73 -4.71 -4.25
CA GLY A 125 0.49 -4.95 -3.53
C GLY A 125 0.40 -4.10 -2.26
N LYS A 126 -0.81 -3.66 -1.88
CA LYS A 126 -1.07 -3.03 -0.59
C LYS A 126 -0.66 -3.97 0.55
N GLY A 127 -0.10 -3.45 1.63
CA GLY A 127 0.19 -4.22 2.83
C GLY A 127 -1.08 -4.77 3.47
N GLY A 128 -1.00 -5.99 4.01
CA GLY A 128 -2.10 -6.58 4.77
C GLY A 128 -2.40 -5.81 6.04
N ASN A 129 -3.68 -5.69 6.40
CA ASN A 129 -4.07 -5.10 7.68
C ASN A 129 -3.65 -6.01 8.85
N GLY A 130 -3.36 -5.41 9.99
CA GLY A 130 -3.02 -6.12 11.20
C GLY A 130 -4.27 -6.65 11.91
N SER A 131 -4.67 -7.88 11.62
CA SER A 131 -5.91 -8.48 12.14
C SER A 131 -5.73 -9.87 12.74
N SER A 132 -4.52 -10.40 12.77
CA SER A 132 -4.28 -11.80 13.15
C SER A 132 -3.05 -11.98 14.04
N THR A 133 -3.09 -12.98 14.93
CA THR A 133 -1.93 -13.48 15.67
C THR A 133 -1.05 -14.41 14.84
N SER A 134 -1.52 -14.83 13.66
CA SER A 134 -0.72 -15.53 12.66
C SER A 134 0.05 -14.56 11.77
N LEU A 135 1.09 -15.05 11.10
CA LEU A 135 1.87 -14.24 10.15
C LEU A 135 0.96 -13.76 9.00
N VAL A 136 0.83 -12.45 8.88
CA VAL A 136 0.20 -11.79 7.73
C VAL A 136 1.29 -11.40 6.75
N ASN A 137 1.09 -11.73 5.48
CA ASN A 137 2.05 -11.43 4.44
C ASN A 137 2.07 -9.92 4.12
N GLY A 138 3.27 -9.40 3.89
CA GLY A 138 3.48 -8.07 3.36
C GLY A 138 2.93 -7.89 1.95
N GLY A 139 2.84 -6.64 1.51
CA GLY A 139 2.43 -6.34 0.15
C GLY A 139 3.34 -7.00 -0.89
N TRP A 140 2.72 -7.53 -1.94
CA TRP A 140 3.45 -8.16 -3.04
C TRP A 140 4.52 -7.22 -3.61
N ASN A 141 5.67 -7.76 -4.01
CA ASN A 141 6.88 -7.05 -4.39
C ASN A 141 7.57 -6.33 -3.22
N GLY A 142 7.85 -7.09 -2.16
CA GLY A 142 8.85 -6.75 -1.17
C GLY A 142 8.36 -6.05 0.10
N GLY A 143 7.06 -5.90 0.31
CA GLY A 143 6.54 -5.44 1.60
C GLY A 143 6.84 -6.43 2.73
N GLY A 144 7.18 -5.92 3.93
CA GLY A 144 7.42 -6.73 5.12
C GLY A 144 6.14 -7.27 5.73
N GLY A 145 6.17 -8.50 6.23
CA GLY A 145 5.06 -9.14 6.93
C GLY A 145 5.00 -8.81 8.42
N SER A 146 3.85 -9.02 9.04
CA SER A 146 3.61 -8.76 10.45
C SER A 146 2.90 -9.91 11.17
N VAL A 147 3.06 -9.95 12.49
CA VAL A 147 2.40 -10.92 13.38
C VAL A 147 1.79 -10.16 14.54
N GLY A 148 0.49 -10.31 14.76
CA GLY A 148 -0.17 -9.80 15.96
C GLY A 148 0.24 -10.60 17.20
N ARG A 149 0.19 -9.96 18.37
CA ARG A 149 0.50 -10.62 19.64
C ARG A 149 -0.54 -10.29 20.69
N SER A 150 -0.92 -11.34 21.44
CA SER A 150 -1.67 -11.20 22.69
C SER A 150 -0.69 -11.21 23.87
N SER A 151 -0.85 -10.31 24.84
CA SER A 151 -0.10 -10.34 26.08
C SER A 151 -0.96 -10.84 27.23
N TYR A 152 -0.45 -11.81 27.97
CA TYR A 152 -0.97 -12.19 29.28
C TYR A 152 -0.01 -11.68 30.35
N ASN A 153 -0.55 -11.03 31.37
CA ASN A 153 0.16 -10.81 32.61
C ASN A 153 -0.72 -11.34 33.74
N SER A 154 -0.22 -12.28 34.54
CA SER A 154 -0.78 -12.92 35.73
C SER A 154 -2.19 -12.44 36.13
N GLY A 155 -3.22 -12.87 35.41
CA GLY A 155 -4.61 -12.64 35.71
C GLY A 155 -5.34 -11.53 34.95
N ASN A 156 -4.67 -10.69 34.18
CA ASN A 156 -5.31 -9.69 33.32
C ASN A 156 -4.84 -9.80 31.87
N THR A 157 -5.81 -9.88 30.96
CA THR A 157 -5.53 -9.79 29.52
C THR A 157 -5.24 -8.33 29.18
N TYR A 158 -3.99 -7.99 28.93
CA TYR A 158 -3.64 -6.73 28.29
C TYR A 158 -3.83 -6.88 26.80
N GLY A 159 -4.55 -5.98 26.19
CA GLY A 159 -5.04 -6.03 24.83
C GLY A 159 -4.15 -6.71 23.77
N ILE A 160 -4.78 -7.17 22.70
CA ILE A 160 -4.11 -7.74 21.54
C ILE A 160 -3.66 -6.59 20.67
N SER A 161 -2.39 -6.55 20.25
CA SER A 161 -1.89 -5.59 19.29
C SER A 161 -1.71 -6.26 17.94
N TYR A 162 -2.30 -5.67 16.90
CA TYR A 162 -2.22 -6.14 15.53
C TYR A 162 -1.48 -5.13 14.64
N PRO A 163 -0.15 -5.18 14.59
CA PRO A 163 0.62 -4.32 13.69
C PRO A 163 0.38 -4.74 12.24
N ALA A 164 0.44 -3.78 11.34
CA ALA A 164 0.17 -4.01 9.95
C ALA A 164 1.43 -4.24 9.11
N CYS A 165 1.22 -4.77 7.90
CA CYS A 165 2.27 -5.11 6.95
C CYS A 165 2.69 -3.91 6.09
N GLY A 166 3.94 -3.91 5.64
CA GLY A 166 4.43 -2.94 4.66
C GLY A 166 3.83 -3.15 3.27
N GLY A 167 3.66 -2.07 2.52
CA GLY A 167 3.28 -2.09 1.11
C GLY A 167 4.44 -2.51 0.22
N GLY A 168 4.15 -3.09 -0.94
CA GLY A 168 5.14 -3.46 -1.94
C GLY A 168 5.64 -2.28 -2.78
N ALA A 169 6.84 -2.39 -3.32
CA ALA A 169 7.35 -1.46 -4.32
C ALA A 169 6.67 -1.65 -5.68
N THR A 170 6.63 -0.62 -6.51
CA THR A 170 6.35 -0.76 -7.93
C THR A 170 7.61 -0.44 -8.72
N ASP A 171 8.01 -1.33 -9.61
CA ASP A 171 9.24 -1.15 -10.38
C ASP A 171 9.17 -1.74 -11.79
N ILE A 172 10.09 -1.29 -12.64
CA ILE A 172 10.31 -1.81 -13.99
C ILE A 172 11.74 -2.35 -14.08
N ALA A 173 11.87 -3.54 -14.64
CA ALA A 173 13.12 -4.30 -14.72
C ALA A 173 13.31 -4.92 -16.11
N LEU A 174 14.55 -5.34 -16.41
CA LEU A 174 14.90 -6.06 -17.65
C LEU A 174 14.82 -7.59 -17.52
N VAL A 175 14.83 -8.09 -16.29
CA VAL A 175 14.83 -9.53 -16.04
C VAL A 175 13.60 -9.91 -15.24
N THR A 176 12.82 -10.86 -15.75
CA THR A 176 11.67 -11.42 -15.06
C THR A 176 12.10 -12.29 -13.87
N SER A 177 11.16 -12.54 -12.96
CA SER A 177 11.33 -13.45 -11.84
C SER A 177 10.00 -14.04 -11.44
N GLY A 178 9.96 -15.32 -11.16
CA GLY A 178 8.88 -15.89 -10.37
C GLY A 178 8.90 -15.26 -8.97
N MET A 179 7.71 -15.04 -8.41
CA MET A 179 7.52 -14.46 -7.08
C MET A 179 6.86 -15.48 -6.17
N SER A 180 7.42 -15.67 -4.98
CA SER A 180 6.85 -16.56 -3.97
C SER A 180 6.90 -15.91 -2.59
N TYR A 181 5.89 -16.17 -1.76
CA TYR A 181 5.94 -15.75 -0.36
C TYR A 181 6.79 -16.71 0.46
N SER A 182 7.72 -16.17 1.23
CA SER A 182 8.49 -16.90 2.23
C SER A 182 8.74 -16.01 3.44
N GLY A 183 8.41 -16.48 4.63
CA GLY A 183 8.60 -15.73 5.87
C GLY A 183 7.88 -14.36 5.88
N GLY A 184 6.70 -14.25 5.26
CA GLY A 184 5.88 -13.04 5.24
C GLY A 184 6.24 -12.03 4.15
N ARG A 185 7.22 -12.30 3.29
CA ARG A 185 7.65 -11.42 2.20
C ARG A 185 7.64 -12.15 0.86
N THR A 186 7.47 -11.42 -0.24
CA THR A 186 7.70 -11.98 -1.57
C THR A 186 9.19 -11.93 -1.90
N ASN A 187 9.74 -13.07 -2.32
CA ASN A 187 11.13 -13.17 -2.76
C ASN A 187 11.23 -13.09 -4.27
N ARG A 188 12.33 -12.50 -4.73
CA ARG A 188 12.65 -12.24 -6.13
C ARG A 188 14.13 -12.60 -6.37
N THR A 189 14.48 -13.07 -7.56
CA THR A 189 15.88 -13.38 -7.88
C THR A 189 16.76 -12.14 -7.85
N SER A 190 18.02 -12.31 -7.43
CA SER A 190 18.99 -11.21 -7.42
C SER A 190 19.18 -10.60 -8.81
N ALA A 191 19.18 -11.40 -9.88
CA ALA A 191 19.29 -10.90 -11.25
C ALA A 191 18.14 -9.95 -11.59
N SER A 192 16.92 -10.28 -11.22
CA SER A 192 15.75 -9.42 -11.43
C SER A 192 15.83 -8.14 -10.59
N LEU A 193 16.25 -8.22 -9.32
CA LEU A 193 16.43 -7.05 -8.47
C LEU A 193 17.53 -6.10 -9.00
N LEU A 194 18.62 -6.65 -9.52
CA LEU A 194 19.75 -5.89 -10.09
C LEU A 194 19.43 -5.26 -11.44
N SER A 195 18.39 -5.71 -12.12
CA SER A 195 17.97 -5.19 -13.43
C SER A 195 16.89 -4.09 -13.34
N ARG A 196 16.43 -3.73 -12.14
CA ARG A 196 15.47 -2.63 -11.92
C ARG A 196 16.10 -1.29 -12.22
N PHE A 197 15.43 -0.42 -12.93
CA PHE A 197 15.98 0.89 -13.30
C PHE A 197 15.05 2.07 -12.95
N ILE A 198 13.82 1.79 -12.56
CA ILE A 198 12.89 2.73 -11.93
C ILE A 198 12.12 1.99 -10.83
N VAL A 199 12.06 2.56 -9.63
CA VAL A 199 11.43 1.97 -8.44
C VAL A 199 10.71 3.05 -7.67
N ALA A 200 9.43 2.86 -7.39
CA ALA A 200 8.67 3.64 -6.41
C ALA A 200 8.50 2.83 -5.12
N GLY A 201 8.89 3.41 -3.99
CA GLY A 201 8.86 2.72 -2.70
C GLY A 201 7.45 2.55 -2.14
N GLY A 202 7.20 1.41 -1.52
CA GLY A 202 5.96 1.13 -0.78
C GLY A 202 5.95 1.78 0.59
N GLY A 203 4.76 2.06 1.11
CA GLY A 203 4.54 2.63 2.44
C GLY A 203 4.79 1.62 3.57
N ALA A 204 5.10 2.12 4.76
CA ALA A 204 5.21 1.33 5.97
C ALA A 204 3.85 0.85 6.49
N GLY A 205 3.81 -0.27 7.16
CA GLY A 205 2.64 -0.74 7.88
C GLY A 205 2.33 0.10 9.12
N GLY A 206 1.06 0.23 9.46
CA GLY A 206 0.58 0.93 10.66
C GLY A 206 1.04 0.23 11.93
N SER A 207 1.46 1.02 12.92
CA SER A 207 1.84 0.54 14.25
C SER A 207 0.65 0.53 15.20
N ALA A 208 0.63 -0.39 16.15
CA ALA A 208 -0.41 -0.49 17.14
C ALA A 208 0.09 -0.01 18.52
N ARG A 209 -0.68 0.84 19.18
CA ARG A 209 -0.38 1.30 20.55
C ARG A 209 -1.59 1.16 21.46
N TYR A 210 -1.34 0.68 22.68
CA TYR A 210 -2.22 0.88 23.83
C TYR A 210 -1.74 2.09 24.63
N THR A 211 -2.51 3.15 24.71
CA THR A 211 -2.20 4.31 25.58
C THR A 211 -3.43 4.85 26.28
N GLU A 212 -3.23 5.21 27.54
CA GLU A 212 -4.02 6.28 28.14
C GLU A 212 -3.79 7.55 27.32
N VAL A 213 -4.84 8.04 26.68
CA VAL A 213 -4.78 9.27 25.91
C VAL A 213 -5.04 10.42 26.88
N THR A 214 -3.99 11.14 27.22
CA THR A 214 -4.16 12.49 27.76
C THR A 214 -4.61 13.38 26.60
N ILE A 215 -5.72 14.09 26.75
CA ILE A 215 -6.23 14.99 25.69
C ILE A 215 -5.17 16.05 25.40
N PRO A 216 -4.56 16.10 24.18
CA PRO A 216 -3.64 17.18 23.84
C PRO A 216 -4.41 18.50 23.76
N GLU A 217 -3.77 19.63 24.05
CA GLU A 217 -4.32 20.96 23.78
C GLU A 217 -4.76 21.04 22.30
N GLY A 218 -6.04 21.36 22.07
CA GLY A 218 -6.64 21.46 20.73
C GLY A 218 -7.71 20.40 20.41
N LYS A 219 -7.99 19.45 21.27
CA LYS A 219 -9.16 18.59 21.15
C LYS A 219 -10.41 19.31 21.62
N THR A 220 -11.47 19.24 20.82
CA THR A 220 -12.81 19.72 21.17
C THR A 220 -13.73 18.56 21.45
N GLU A 221 -14.61 18.73 22.43
CA GLU A 221 -15.63 17.75 22.77
C GLU A 221 -16.97 18.20 22.19
N GLU A 222 -17.56 17.38 21.31
CA GLU A 222 -18.91 17.59 20.79
C GLU A 222 -19.89 16.68 21.47
N LEU A 223 -20.94 17.26 22.07
CA LEU A 223 -22.00 16.48 22.70
C LEU A 223 -22.77 15.68 21.64
N VAL A 224 -22.71 14.35 21.72
CA VAL A 224 -23.48 13.44 20.88
C VAL A 224 -24.90 13.25 21.43
N GLY A 225 -25.03 13.21 22.73
CA GLY A 225 -26.31 13.07 23.43
C GLY A 225 -26.16 12.54 24.85
N TYR A 226 -27.28 12.32 25.47
CA TYR A 226 -27.35 11.73 26.80
C TYR A 226 -27.85 10.28 26.71
N ILE A 227 -27.29 9.41 27.55
CA ILE A 227 -27.82 8.05 27.68
C ILE A 227 -29.16 8.12 28.43
N SER A 228 -30.21 7.65 27.78
CA SER A 228 -31.56 7.53 28.37
C SER A 228 -31.91 6.05 28.51
N SER A 229 -32.32 5.64 29.70
CA SER A 229 -32.70 4.26 29.96
C SER A 229 -34.03 3.90 29.30
N LEU A 230 -34.11 2.73 28.70
CA LEU A 230 -35.32 2.18 28.09
C LEU A 230 -35.80 0.91 28.80
N ASP A 231 -34.88 0.00 29.09
CA ASP A 231 -35.18 -1.30 29.68
C ASP A 231 -34.35 -1.55 30.95
N ASN A 232 -34.93 -2.20 31.94
CA ASN A 232 -34.22 -2.66 33.11
C ASN A 232 -34.33 -4.17 33.30
N LYS A 233 -33.31 -4.76 33.90
CA LYS A 233 -33.27 -6.17 34.23
C LYS A 233 -32.57 -6.39 35.58
N VAL A 234 -33.24 -6.97 36.53
CA VAL A 234 -32.69 -7.35 37.82
C VAL A 234 -32.01 -8.71 37.73
N TYR A 235 -30.84 -8.84 38.34
CA TYR A 235 -30.08 -10.06 38.45
C TYR A 235 -29.92 -10.50 39.89
N ASN A 236 -30.74 -11.51 40.30
CA ASN A 236 -30.69 -12.14 41.62
C ASN A 236 -30.80 -11.17 42.81
N GLY A 237 -31.47 -10.04 42.65
CA GLY A 237 -31.55 -8.99 43.66
C GLY A 237 -30.24 -8.27 43.98
N SER A 238 -29.13 -8.65 43.33
CA SER A 238 -27.80 -8.10 43.64
C SER A 238 -27.48 -6.83 42.83
N TYR A 239 -28.04 -6.70 41.64
CA TYR A 239 -27.89 -5.50 40.80
C TYR A 239 -28.98 -5.41 39.74
N THR A 240 -29.20 -4.18 39.28
CA THR A 240 -30.11 -3.88 38.17
C THR A 240 -29.32 -3.24 37.03
N ASP A 241 -29.48 -3.78 35.82
CA ASP A 241 -28.94 -3.23 34.62
C ASP A 241 -30.01 -2.45 33.83
N PHE A 242 -29.74 -1.20 33.54
CA PHE A 242 -30.53 -0.36 32.64
C PHE A 242 -29.85 -0.31 31.29
N THR A 243 -30.59 -0.60 30.22
CA THR A 243 -30.05 -0.64 28.86
C THR A 243 -30.62 0.48 28.00
N ALA A 244 -29.81 1.05 27.17
CA ALA A 244 -30.18 2.08 26.20
C ALA A 244 -29.54 1.81 24.83
N LEU A 245 -30.24 2.18 23.76
CA LEU A 245 -29.75 2.11 22.41
C LEU A 245 -29.21 3.46 21.90
N SER A 246 -29.50 4.53 22.62
CA SER A 246 -29.12 5.90 22.25
C SER A 246 -28.26 6.56 23.34
N PRO A 247 -27.28 7.40 22.95
CA PRO A 247 -26.87 7.64 21.58
C PRO A 247 -26.11 6.45 20.98
N SER A 248 -26.28 6.22 19.69
CA SER A 248 -25.54 5.24 18.93
C SER A 248 -24.13 5.74 18.65
N LEU A 249 -23.14 4.84 18.63
CA LEU A 249 -21.74 5.15 18.40
C LEU A 249 -21.26 4.59 17.06
N GLU A 250 -20.43 5.35 16.38
CA GLU A 250 -19.84 4.97 15.09
C GLU A 250 -18.48 4.33 15.28
N VAL A 251 -18.17 3.34 14.43
CA VAL A 251 -16.88 2.68 14.38
C VAL A 251 -15.83 3.64 13.85
N GLY A 252 -14.67 3.66 14.51
CA GLY A 252 -13.55 4.52 14.12
C GLY A 252 -13.53 5.89 14.83
N GLU A 253 -14.64 6.31 15.42
CA GLU A 253 -14.72 7.56 16.17
C GLU A 253 -14.28 7.36 17.63
N THR A 254 -13.77 8.42 18.26
CA THR A 254 -13.37 8.42 19.66
C THR A 254 -14.40 9.14 20.50
N TYR A 255 -14.78 8.52 21.61
CA TYR A 255 -15.80 9.01 22.51
C TYR A 255 -15.30 9.12 23.96
N LYS A 256 -16.02 9.90 24.74
CA LYS A 256 -15.84 10.06 26.18
C LYS A 256 -17.20 10.12 26.86
N VAL A 257 -17.33 9.46 28.01
CA VAL A 257 -18.53 9.54 28.86
C VAL A 257 -18.26 10.39 30.09
N LYS A 258 -19.15 11.32 30.36
CA LYS A 258 -19.12 12.17 31.58
C LYS A 258 -20.29 11.91 32.47
N ASN A 259 -20.01 11.94 33.75
CA ASN A 259 -21.03 11.90 34.80
C ASN A 259 -21.46 13.32 35.15
N GLU A 260 -22.70 13.65 34.86
CA GLU A 260 -23.29 14.96 35.10
C GLU A 260 -24.42 14.87 36.19
N GLY A 261 -24.38 13.86 37.05
CA GLY A 261 -25.33 13.70 38.11
C GLY A 261 -25.95 12.31 38.26
N VAL A 262 -25.19 11.24 38.04
CA VAL A 262 -25.67 9.86 38.20
C VAL A 262 -26.10 9.62 39.66
N PRO A 263 -27.29 9.04 39.88
CA PRO A 263 -27.81 8.76 41.21
C PRO A 263 -26.93 7.81 42.04
N SER A 264 -27.15 7.83 43.37
CA SER A 264 -26.49 6.92 44.30
C SER A 264 -26.79 5.45 43.97
N GLY A 265 -25.80 4.57 44.21
CA GLY A 265 -25.93 3.14 43.91
C GLY A 265 -25.45 2.71 42.54
N PHE A 266 -25.02 3.65 41.69
CA PHE A 266 -24.34 3.34 40.43
C PHE A 266 -23.04 2.59 40.70
N SER A 267 -22.82 1.48 39.98
CA SER A 267 -21.63 0.64 40.17
C SER A 267 -20.73 0.62 38.94
N SER A 268 -21.28 0.59 37.73
CA SER A 268 -20.49 0.57 36.51
C SER A 268 -21.28 0.92 35.25
N ILE A 269 -20.58 1.42 34.27
CA ILE A 269 -21.07 1.64 32.90
C ILE A 269 -20.25 0.81 31.92
N PHE A 270 -20.92 0.20 30.95
CA PHE A 270 -20.26 -0.52 29.85
C PHE A 270 -21.13 -0.52 28.61
N ILE A 271 -20.52 -0.86 27.50
CA ILE A 271 -21.22 -1.08 26.25
C ILE A 271 -21.15 -2.55 25.86
N TYR A 272 -22.24 -3.08 25.33
CA TYR A 272 -22.18 -4.29 24.54
C TYR A 272 -21.77 -3.96 23.12
N THR A 273 -20.90 -4.80 22.58
CA THR A 273 -20.41 -4.74 21.20
C THR A 273 -20.74 -6.05 20.49
N ASN A 274 -20.55 -6.09 19.18
CA ASN A 274 -20.74 -7.28 18.36
C ASN A 274 -22.07 -8.01 18.64
N TYR A 275 -23.17 -7.28 18.53
CA TYR A 275 -24.53 -7.79 18.76
C TYR A 275 -24.76 -8.47 20.14
N GLY A 276 -24.00 -8.03 21.14
CA GLY A 276 -24.13 -8.53 22.51
C GLY A 276 -23.21 -9.70 22.87
N ASN A 277 -22.32 -10.11 21.96
CA ASN A 277 -21.36 -11.19 22.22
C ASN A 277 -20.12 -10.73 23.01
N SER A 278 -19.87 -9.44 23.08
CA SER A 278 -18.75 -8.85 23.82
C SER A 278 -19.22 -7.61 24.58
N TYR A 279 -18.46 -7.19 25.59
CA TYR A 279 -18.72 -5.96 26.31
C TYR A 279 -17.41 -5.25 26.67
N LYS A 280 -17.49 -3.92 26.81
CA LYS A 280 -16.38 -3.05 27.18
C LYS A 280 -16.78 -2.17 28.37
N PHE A 281 -16.09 -2.33 29.50
CA PHE A 281 -16.23 -1.43 30.61
C PHE A 281 -15.67 -0.06 30.29
N LEU A 282 -16.37 0.99 30.73
CA LEU A 282 -15.98 2.37 30.52
C LEU A 282 -15.64 3.04 31.85
N SER A 283 -14.70 3.95 31.81
CA SER A 283 -14.34 4.81 32.93
C SER A 283 -14.76 6.24 32.64
N TRP A 284 -15.19 6.97 33.68
CA TRP A 284 -15.57 8.37 33.56
C TRP A 284 -14.40 9.21 33.06
N ASN A 285 -14.70 10.13 32.15
CA ASN A 285 -13.74 11.05 31.57
C ASN A 285 -12.57 10.39 30.81
N THR A 286 -12.69 9.11 30.49
CA THR A 286 -11.69 8.38 29.72
C THR A 286 -12.17 8.20 28.27
N GLU A 287 -11.28 8.42 27.32
CA GLU A 287 -11.57 8.24 25.91
C GLU A 287 -11.55 6.76 25.53
N PHE A 288 -12.44 6.38 24.61
CA PHE A 288 -12.49 5.05 24.02
C PHE A 288 -12.89 5.14 22.54
N THR A 289 -12.43 4.18 21.76
CA THR A 289 -12.77 4.05 20.33
C THR A 289 -13.33 2.67 20.07
N LEU A 290 -14.28 2.55 19.16
CA LEU A 290 -14.82 1.28 18.68
C LEU A 290 -14.12 0.85 17.41
N SER A 291 -13.74 -0.42 17.35
CA SER A 291 -13.18 -1.03 16.13
C SER A 291 -14.29 -1.62 15.24
N SER A 292 -13.97 -1.94 14.00
CA SER A 292 -14.89 -2.63 13.10
C SER A 292 -15.28 -4.03 13.56
N SER A 293 -14.46 -4.66 14.39
CA SER A 293 -14.74 -5.95 15.01
C SER A 293 -15.60 -5.86 16.27
N GLU A 294 -15.75 -4.65 16.83
CA GLU A 294 -16.51 -4.36 18.05
C GLU A 294 -17.51 -3.21 17.83
N PRO A 295 -18.45 -3.33 16.88
CA PRO A 295 -19.44 -2.30 16.65
C PRO A 295 -20.34 -2.13 17.87
N PHE A 296 -20.76 -0.89 18.12
CA PHE A 296 -21.69 -0.56 19.18
C PHE A 296 -23.00 -1.34 19.05
N TYR A 297 -23.50 -1.86 20.15
CA TYR A 297 -24.80 -2.53 20.20
C TYR A 297 -25.76 -1.82 21.16
N LYS A 298 -25.38 -1.67 22.45
CA LYS A 298 -26.18 -0.95 23.45
C LYS A 298 -25.35 -0.51 24.65
N TRP A 299 -25.83 0.50 25.32
CA TRP A 299 -25.34 0.93 26.62
C TRP A 299 -25.90 0.05 27.75
N VAL A 300 -25.13 -0.12 28.80
CA VAL A 300 -25.59 -0.74 30.05
C VAL A 300 -25.06 0.06 31.24
N LEU A 301 -25.98 0.48 32.06
CA LEU A 301 -25.73 1.14 33.33
C LEU A 301 -26.11 0.19 34.46
N ARG A 302 -25.17 -0.14 35.31
CA ARG A 302 -25.36 -1.08 36.41
C ARG A 302 -25.46 -0.36 37.75
N PHE A 303 -26.48 -0.70 38.50
CA PHE A 303 -26.72 -0.21 39.84
C PHE A 303 -26.72 -1.36 40.83
N SER A 304 -26.29 -1.10 42.09
CA SER A 304 -26.32 -2.08 43.17
C SER A 304 -27.74 -2.27 43.67
N GLY A 305 -28.14 -3.51 43.85
CA GLY A 305 -29.47 -3.91 44.36
C GLY A 305 -30.60 -3.82 43.31
N ASP A 306 -31.82 -4.04 43.78
CA ASP A 306 -33.03 -3.92 42.97
C ASP A 306 -33.44 -2.45 42.88
N LYS A 307 -33.38 -1.92 41.64
CA LYS A 307 -33.71 -0.52 41.32
C LYS A 307 -34.87 -0.41 40.33
N THR A 308 -35.61 -1.48 40.09
CA THR A 308 -36.77 -1.46 39.23
C THR A 308 -37.79 -0.42 39.70
N GLY A 309 -38.07 0.57 38.89
CA GLY A 309 -39.00 1.66 39.16
C GLY A 309 -38.40 2.95 39.72
N GLU A 310 -37.13 2.94 40.20
CA GLU A 310 -36.50 4.15 40.76
C GLU A 310 -35.77 4.99 39.70
N PHE A 311 -35.37 4.39 38.54
CA PHE A 311 -34.53 5.01 37.55
C PHE A 311 -35.10 4.88 36.12
N ASN A 312 -36.42 4.97 35.98
CA ASN A 312 -37.07 4.93 34.67
C ASN A 312 -36.70 6.12 33.75
N ASP A 313 -36.16 7.19 34.36
CA ASP A 313 -35.61 8.33 33.64
C ASP A 313 -34.29 8.74 34.30
N VAL A 314 -33.16 8.44 33.62
CA VAL A 314 -31.85 9.06 33.86
C VAL A 314 -31.52 10.04 32.70
N PRO A 315 -32.50 10.85 32.26
CA PRO A 315 -32.25 11.78 31.16
C PRO A 315 -31.34 12.92 31.65
N GLY A 316 -30.26 13.11 30.95
CA GLY A 316 -29.38 14.25 31.15
C GLY A 316 -28.31 14.07 32.24
N THR A 317 -28.07 12.87 32.75
CA THR A 317 -27.03 12.64 33.77
C THR A 317 -25.76 11.96 33.24
N ILE A 318 -25.82 11.28 32.13
CA ILE A 318 -24.65 10.67 31.48
C ILE A 318 -24.54 11.20 30.10
N ALA A 319 -23.60 12.12 29.92
CA ALA A 319 -23.32 12.73 28.65
C ALA A 319 -22.27 11.94 27.86
N VAL A 320 -22.51 11.73 26.57
CA VAL A 320 -21.58 11.11 25.62
C VAL A 320 -21.07 12.20 24.68
N TYR A 321 -19.77 12.37 24.67
CA TYR A 321 -19.07 13.31 23.80
C TYR A 321 -18.29 12.58 22.76
N ARG A 322 -18.29 13.07 21.52
CA ARG A 322 -17.34 12.72 20.49
C ARG A 322 -16.12 13.62 20.63
N ILE A 323 -14.94 13.04 20.54
CA ILE A 323 -13.67 13.77 20.58
C ILE A 323 -13.29 14.12 19.15
N VAL A 324 -13.42 15.40 18.82
CA VAL A 324 -12.95 15.92 17.53
C VAL A 324 -11.53 16.41 17.71
N THR A 325 -10.59 15.71 17.09
CA THR A 325 -9.20 16.17 17.01
C THR A 325 -9.06 17.13 15.86
N THR A 326 -8.79 18.38 16.12
CA THR A 326 -8.17 19.25 15.12
C THR A 326 -6.76 18.73 14.89
N PRO A 327 -6.35 18.43 13.64
CA PRO A 327 -5.01 17.97 13.38
C PRO A 327 -4.02 19.02 13.88
N SER A 328 -3.36 18.74 15.00
CA SER A 328 -2.17 19.46 15.34
C SER A 328 -1.06 18.99 14.39
N SER A 329 -0.13 19.87 14.05
CA SER A 329 1.04 19.61 13.21
C SER A 329 2.01 18.54 13.77
N THR A 330 1.58 17.75 14.73
CA THR A 330 2.31 16.69 15.42
C THR A 330 1.57 15.36 15.40
N ASP A 331 0.82 15.06 14.33
CA ASP A 331 0.35 13.71 14.13
C ASP A 331 1.55 12.77 13.95
N THR A 332 1.83 12.01 14.99
CA THR A 332 3.01 11.14 15.08
C THR A 332 2.82 9.80 14.38
N SER A 333 1.73 9.58 13.69
CA SER A 333 1.45 8.34 12.95
C SER A 333 1.96 8.37 11.51
N SER A 334 2.31 9.52 10.96
CA SER A 334 2.87 9.68 9.62
C SER A 334 4.21 10.39 9.68
N GLY A 335 5.29 9.64 9.86
CA GLY A 335 6.62 10.20 9.71
C GLY A 335 6.97 10.32 8.22
N SER A 336 7.44 11.46 7.78
CA SER A 336 8.02 11.62 6.46
C SER A 336 9.43 11.04 6.42
N SER A 337 9.77 10.32 5.35
CA SER A 337 11.16 10.00 5.07
C SER A 337 11.93 11.27 4.76
N ASN A 338 12.99 11.52 5.49
CA ASN A 338 13.80 12.73 5.38
C ASN A 338 14.74 12.75 4.17
N SER A 339 14.32 12.28 3.03
CA SER A 339 15.22 12.30 1.88
C SER A 339 14.60 12.99 0.68
N SER A 340 15.01 14.19 0.48
CA SER A 340 14.65 15.06 -0.65
C SER A 340 15.04 14.54 -2.04
N GLN A 341 15.72 13.41 -2.14
CA GLN A 341 16.16 12.82 -3.42
C GLN A 341 15.76 11.36 -3.63
N GLN A 342 15.06 10.78 -2.71
CA GLN A 342 15.01 9.31 -2.67
C GLN A 342 13.61 8.73 -2.73
N GLY A 343 12.60 9.57 -2.87
CA GLY A 343 11.19 9.19 -2.98
C GLY A 343 10.90 7.77 -2.52
N GLY A 344 10.10 7.64 -1.54
CA GLY A 344 9.75 6.36 -0.97
C GLY A 344 8.46 6.48 -0.18
N GLY A 345 8.07 5.41 0.47
CA GLY A 345 6.95 5.47 1.41
C GLY A 345 7.31 6.33 2.63
N THR A 346 6.33 6.91 3.25
CA THR A 346 6.49 7.66 4.51
C THR A 346 6.93 6.75 5.66
N SER A 347 7.68 7.28 6.60
CA SER A 347 8.12 6.58 7.81
C SER A 347 7.78 7.39 9.06
N GLY A 348 7.55 6.71 10.18
CA GLY A 348 7.32 7.33 11.46
C GLY A 348 8.59 7.60 12.27
N ARG A 349 8.44 8.18 13.45
CA ARG A 349 9.52 8.49 14.39
C ARG A 349 10.37 7.26 14.74
N GLY A 350 11.69 7.40 14.72
CA GLY A 350 12.63 6.44 15.27
C GLY A 350 12.99 5.25 14.39
N THR A 351 12.59 5.25 13.12
CA THR A 351 12.90 4.17 12.17
C THR A 351 13.77 4.62 11.03
N SER A 352 14.50 3.67 10.45
CA SER A 352 15.27 3.90 9.24
C SER A 352 14.38 3.65 8.02
N PRO A 353 13.96 4.71 7.30
CA PRO A 353 13.37 4.53 5.97
C PRO A 353 14.42 3.91 5.04
N GLY A 354 13.98 3.32 3.95
CA GLY A 354 14.87 2.94 2.87
C GLY A 354 15.49 4.20 2.26
N THR A 355 16.79 4.15 2.02
CA THR A 355 17.54 5.17 1.27
C THR A 355 18.05 4.55 -0.03
N GLN A 356 18.70 5.32 -0.91
CA GLN A 356 19.28 4.75 -2.14
C GLN A 356 20.55 3.92 -1.88
N SER A 357 21.20 4.08 -0.75
CA SER A 357 22.41 3.35 -0.39
C SER A 357 22.20 2.27 0.66
N SER A 358 21.15 2.36 1.46
CA SER A 358 20.85 1.44 2.54
C SER A 358 19.41 1.59 3.01
N GLY A 359 18.97 0.72 3.90
CA GLY A 359 17.66 0.81 4.53
C GLY A 359 17.62 0.03 5.84
N GLY A 360 16.57 0.21 6.61
CA GLY A 360 16.30 -0.64 7.76
C GLY A 360 15.89 -2.07 7.36
N GLY A 361 15.51 -2.27 6.08
CA GLY A 361 15.31 -3.55 5.43
C GLY A 361 16.48 -3.95 4.54
N GLU A 362 16.24 -4.85 3.60
CA GLU A 362 17.21 -5.37 2.63
C GLU A 362 17.03 -4.72 1.25
N PHE A 363 17.96 -4.99 0.32
CA PHE A 363 17.81 -4.59 -1.07
C PHE A 363 16.57 -5.23 -1.68
N GLY A 364 15.59 -4.43 -2.04
CA GLY A 364 14.28 -4.88 -2.56
C GLY A 364 13.23 -5.19 -1.48
N LEU A 365 13.60 -5.45 -0.24
CA LEU A 365 12.72 -6.05 0.76
C LEU A 365 12.59 -5.20 2.04
N GLY A 366 11.37 -4.86 2.40
CA GLY A 366 11.01 -4.31 3.70
C GLY A 366 11.25 -5.32 4.83
N LYS A 367 11.61 -4.81 5.98
CA LYS A 367 11.84 -5.65 7.17
C LYS A 367 10.52 -6.14 7.73
N ASN A 368 10.44 -7.43 8.03
CA ASN A 368 9.33 -7.96 8.80
C ASN A 368 9.29 -7.30 10.19
N GLN A 369 8.11 -7.22 10.75
CA GLN A 369 7.97 -6.81 12.14
C GLN A 369 8.79 -7.76 13.04
N SER A 370 9.61 -7.18 13.91
CA SER A 370 10.46 -7.91 14.85
C SER A 370 10.20 -7.45 16.28
N THR A 371 9.01 -7.64 16.83
CA THR A 371 8.77 -7.30 18.23
C THR A 371 8.82 -8.55 19.12
N THR A 372 9.66 -8.49 20.13
CA THR A 372 9.65 -9.41 21.27
C THR A 372 8.82 -8.86 22.43
N ASN A 373 8.33 -7.61 22.36
CA ASN A 373 7.64 -6.94 23.45
C ASN A 373 6.12 -6.93 23.24
N TYR A 374 5.39 -7.27 24.29
CA TYR A 374 3.94 -7.48 24.28
C TYR A 374 3.11 -6.18 24.34
N ARG A 375 3.70 -5.06 24.72
CA ARG A 375 2.97 -3.79 24.94
C ARG A 375 2.91 -2.89 23.71
N TYR A 376 3.84 -3.04 22.78
CA TYR A 376 3.98 -2.15 21.63
C TYR A 376 4.33 -2.96 20.39
N ALA A 377 3.57 -2.82 19.35
CA ALA A 377 3.83 -3.49 18.08
C ALA A 377 4.05 -2.46 16.99
N SER A 378 5.26 -2.43 16.43
CA SER A 378 5.55 -1.63 15.24
C SER A 378 5.04 -2.32 13.99
N GLY A 379 4.63 -1.55 12.99
CA GLY A 379 4.34 -2.08 11.66
C GLY A 379 5.59 -2.65 10.98
N ALA A 380 5.41 -3.31 9.87
CA ALA A 380 6.49 -3.80 9.04
C ALA A 380 6.96 -2.76 8.01
N GLY A 381 8.18 -2.90 7.50
CA GLY A 381 8.77 -1.98 6.54
C GLY A 381 8.18 -2.12 5.12
N GLY A 382 8.11 -1.02 4.38
CA GLY A 382 7.73 -1.01 2.96
C GLY A 382 8.85 -1.57 2.05
N GLY A 383 8.48 -2.18 0.92
CA GLY A 383 9.41 -2.59 -0.15
C GLY A 383 9.96 -1.39 -0.92
N GLY A 384 11.14 -1.48 -1.54
CA GLY A 384 11.75 -0.36 -2.27
C GLY A 384 13.00 -0.75 -3.05
N TRP A 385 13.77 0.24 -3.48
CA TRP A 385 15.16 0.01 -3.89
C TRP A 385 15.92 -0.63 -2.75
N TYR A 386 15.92 0.03 -1.58
CA TYR A 386 16.11 -0.62 -0.28
C TYR A 386 14.79 -0.55 0.50
N GLY A 387 14.47 -1.60 1.19
CA GLY A 387 13.26 -1.67 2.02
C GLY A 387 13.40 -0.82 3.29
N GLY A 388 12.26 -0.41 3.82
CA GLY A 388 12.17 0.25 5.11
C GLY A 388 12.36 -0.70 6.29
N GLY A 389 12.79 -0.15 7.42
CA GLY A 389 12.94 -0.88 8.67
C GLY A 389 11.62 -1.12 9.40
N SER A 390 11.59 -2.15 10.21
CA SER A 390 10.63 -2.32 11.29
C SER A 390 11.32 -1.90 12.57
N SER A 391 10.69 -1.08 13.40
CA SER A 391 11.30 -0.71 14.67
C SER A 391 11.24 -1.86 15.69
N SER A 392 12.27 -1.94 16.53
CA SER A 392 12.18 -2.66 17.78
C SER A 392 11.50 -1.76 18.82
N SER A 393 10.50 -2.29 19.55
CA SER A 393 9.96 -1.57 20.70
C SER A 393 11.03 -1.49 21.81
N ASP A 394 11.29 -0.28 22.30
CA ASP A 394 12.05 -0.12 23.52
C ASP A 394 11.14 -0.37 24.72
N SER A 395 11.51 -1.35 25.56
CA SER A 395 10.77 -1.70 26.75
C SER A 395 10.82 -0.63 27.85
N SER A 396 11.73 0.32 27.72
CA SER A 396 12.01 1.36 28.73
C SER A 396 11.29 2.69 28.48
N THR A 397 10.82 2.93 27.24
CA THR A 397 10.14 4.16 26.88
C THR A 397 8.70 3.87 26.44
N SER A 398 7.75 4.66 26.91
CA SER A 398 6.33 4.60 26.54
C SER A 398 6.07 4.99 25.06
N GLN A 399 7.10 4.93 24.19
CA GLN A 399 7.03 5.42 22.83
C GLN A 399 7.02 4.27 21.82
N ILE A 400 6.13 4.34 20.86
CA ILE A 400 6.14 3.48 19.67
C ILE A 400 7.02 4.12 18.62
N ASN A 401 7.96 3.35 18.16
CA ASN A 401 8.69 3.70 16.95
C ASN A 401 7.89 3.21 15.74
N SER A 402 7.66 4.06 14.76
CA SER A 402 6.97 3.70 13.53
C SER A 402 7.91 2.96 12.59
N SER A 403 7.36 2.16 11.70
CA SER A 403 8.10 1.48 10.64
C SER A 403 8.45 2.43 9.50
N GLY A 404 9.48 2.10 8.73
CA GLY A 404 9.95 2.89 7.60
C GLY A 404 9.33 2.46 6.27
N GLY A 405 9.02 3.41 5.39
CA GLY A 405 8.74 3.14 3.99
C GLY A 405 9.99 2.71 3.22
N GLY A 406 9.80 2.03 2.08
CA GLY A 406 10.89 1.71 1.16
C GLY A 406 11.32 2.92 0.33
N SER A 407 12.55 2.91 -0.15
CA SER A 407 13.06 4.01 -1.00
C SER A 407 12.63 3.85 -2.47
N GLY A 408 12.48 4.98 -3.15
CA GLY A 408 12.45 5.06 -4.60
C GLY A 408 13.85 5.04 -5.20
N PHE A 409 13.92 4.78 -6.50
CA PHE A 409 15.15 4.86 -7.28
C PHE A 409 14.84 5.14 -8.74
N VAL A 410 15.64 5.98 -9.37
CA VAL A 410 15.67 6.17 -10.82
C VAL A 410 17.12 6.10 -11.28
N ASN A 411 17.41 5.27 -12.28
CA ASN A 411 18.75 5.05 -12.76
C ASN A 411 19.18 6.13 -13.77
N ILE A 412 19.38 7.34 -13.28
CA ILE A 412 19.99 8.43 -14.06
C ILE A 412 21.49 8.51 -13.80
N ALA A 413 22.22 9.27 -14.60
CA ALA A 413 23.68 9.44 -14.47
C ALA A 413 24.07 9.94 -13.06
N ALA A 414 23.32 10.88 -12.51
CA ALA A 414 23.57 11.43 -11.16
C ALA A 414 23.45 10.38 -10.03
N ASN A 415 22.72 9.30 -10.24
CA ASN A 415 22.50 8.24 -9.28
C ASN A 415 23.41 7.01 -9.46
N ALA A 416 24.39 7.11 -10.34
CA ALA A 416 25.30 5.99 -10.66
C ALA A 416 26.01 5.41 -9.42
N GLY A 417 26.34 6.25 -8.43
CA GLY A 417 26.98 5.82 -7.17
C GLY A 417 26.12 4.95 -6.26
N TYR A 418 24.81 4.87 -6.50
CA TYR A 418 23.88 4.03 -5.73
C TYR A 418 23.62 2.65 -6.35
N ARG A 419 24.25 2.35 -7.48
CA ARG A 419 24.13 1.05 -8.16
C ARG A 419 24.93 0.00 -7.39
N PRO A 420 24.32 -1.12 -7.01
CA PRO A 420 25.05 -2.21 -6.36
C PRO A 420 25.97 -2.92 -7.37
N SER A 421 26.93 -3.69 -6.85
CA SER A 421 27.76 -4.55 -7.70
C SER A 421 26.91 -5.51 -8.53
N GLY A 422 27.24 -5.67 -9.81
CA GLY A 422 26.50 -6.52 -10.74
C GLY A 422 25.20 -5.90 -11.27
N TYR A 423 25.00 -4.61 -11.11
CA TYR A 423 23.84 -3.88 -11.61
C TYR A 423 23.76 -3.92 -13.16
N THR A 424 22.56 -4.19 -13.70
CA THR A 424 22.30 -4.39 -15.13
C THR A 424 21.14 -3.55 -15.69
N GLY A 425 20.52 -2.68 -14.86
CA GLY A 425 19.38 -1.87 -15.29
C GLY A 425 19.73 -0.81 -16.33
N LEU A 426 18.77 -0.46 -17.18
CA LEU A 426 18.94 0.59 -18.19
C LEU A 426 19.15 1.96 -17.53
N GLN A 427 19.93 2.81 -18.18
CA GLN A 427 20.04 4.21 -17.76
C GLN A 427 18.90 5.03 -18.36
N LEU A 428 18.26 5.84 -17.54
CA LEU A 428 17.24 6.81 -17.94
C LEU A 428 17.91 8.12 -18.38
N ASP A 429 17.29 8.80 -19.32
CA ASP A 429 17.73 10.12 -19.79
C ASP A 429 17.49 11.19 -18.71
N SER A 430 16.36 11.10 -18.01
CA SER A 430 15.95 11.95 -16.91
C SER A 430 15.09 11.19 -15.91
N GLY A 431 14.88 11.72 -14.71
CA GLY A 431 13.95 11.14 -13.75
C GLY A 431 14.05 11.73 -12.36
N SER A 432 13.02 11.48 -11.58
CA SER A 432 12.91 11.91 -10.18
C SER A 432 12.12 10.91 -9.35
N THR A 433 12.27 11.02 -8.04
CA THR A 433 11.50 10.25 -7.06
C THR A 433 10.87 11.21 -6.05
N GLN A 434 9.68 10.85 -5.55
CA GLN A 434 8.94 11.61 -4.55
C GLN A 434 8.43 10.66 -3.48
N ASP A 435 8.45 11.11 -2.24
CA ASP A 435 7.95 10.30 -1.12
C ASP A 435 6.43 10.39 -0.98
N GLY A 436 5.86 9.48 -0.18
CA GLY A 436 4.41 9.38 0.02
C GLY A 436 3.78 10.53 0.83
N SER A 437 4.56 11.53 1.24
CA SER A 437 4.05 12.75 1.89
C SER A 437 3.94 13.94 0.93
N THR A 438 4.48 13.79 -0.28
CA THR A 438 4.48 14.85 -1.30
C THR A 438 3.33 14.70 -2.29
N SER A 439 3.00 15.79 -2.99
CA SER A 439 1.99 15.81 -4.05
C SER A 439 2.64 15.49 -5.39
N PHE A 440 2.08 14.54 -6.12
CA PHE A 440 2.53 14.09 -7.42
C PHE A 440 1.34 13.67 -8.31
N PRO A 441 1.52 13.47 -9.64
CA PRO A 441 0.42 13.05 -10.51
C PRO A 441 -0.25 11.77 -10.05
N SER A 442 -1.59 11.74 -10.08
CA SER A 442 -2.39 10.55 -9.78
C SER A 442 -2.60 9.69 -11.03
N PRO A 443 -2.64 8.35 -10.90
CA PRO A 443 -3.03 7.47 -12.01
C PRO A 443 -4.40 7.79 -12.61
N SER A 444 -5.33 8.28 -11.79
CA SER A 444 -6.70 8.65 -12.19
C SER A 444 -6.84 10.07 -12.76
N GLY A 445 -5.75 10.82 -12.84
CA GLY A 445 -5.72 12.22 -13.27
C GLY A 445 -5.66 13.20 -12.09
N GLY A 446 -5.20 14.42 -12.37
CA GLY A 446 -4.91 15.41 -11.32
C GLY A 446 -3.69 15.02 -10.46
N ASN A 447 -3.64 15.50 -9.23
CA ASN A 447 -2.59 15.20 -8.26
C ASN A 447 -3.16 14.48 -7.03
N GLU A 448 -2.32 13.69 -6.38
CA GLU A 448 -2.58 13.06 -5.07
C GLU A 448 -1.40 13.29 -4.12
N THR A 449 -1.64 13.30 -2.82
CA THR A 449 -0.58 13.31 -1.80
C THR A 449 -0.35 11.91 -1.31
N GLY A 450 0.76 11.32 -1.75
CA GLY A 450 1.07 9.90 -1.54
C GLY A 450 0.05 8.96 -2.19
N HIS A 451 0.51 7.80 -2.67
CA HIS A 451 -0.35 6.83 -3.34
C HIS A 451 -1.05 5.90 -2.36
N SER A 452 -2.37 5.75 -2.52
CA SER A 452 -3.22 4.91 -1.68
C SER A 452 -3.59 3.60 -2.38
N GLY A 453 -3.73 2.52 -1.62
CA GLY A 453 -4.11 1.23 -2.18
C GLY A 453 -2.93 0.44 -2.76
N ASN A 454 -3.21 -0.37 -3.77
CA ASN A 454 -2.18 -1.08 -4.53
C ASN A 454 -1.39 -0.09 -5.39
N GLY A 455 -0.15 -0.43 -5.70
CA GLY A 455 0.68 0.33 -6.61
C GLY A 455 0.13 0.37 -8.04
N TYR A 456 0.81 1.13 -8.87
CA TYR A 456 0.45 1.33 -10.27
C TYR A 456 1.69 1.63 -11.12
N ALA A 457 1.66 1.28 -12.41
CA ALA A 457 2.69 1.72 -13.34
C ALA A 457 2.06 2.19 -14.67
N ARG A 458 2.74 3.13 -15.32
CA ARG A 458 2.33 3.68 -16.62
C ARG A 458 3.56 3.89 -17.51
N ILE A 459 3.41 3.54 -18.80
CA ILE A 459 4.38 3.84 -19.83
C ILE A 459 3.66 4.65 -20.92
N THR A 460 4.23 5.79 -21.28
CA THR A 460 3.68 6.68 -22.33
C THR A 460 4.70 6.85 -23.43
N VAL A 461 4.29 6.70 -24.68
CA VAL A 461 5.12 6.96 -25.87
C VAL A 461 5.27 8.47 -26.06
N LEU A 462 6.52 8.97 -26.20
CA LEU A 462 6.84 10.39 -26.34
C LEU A 462 7.13 10.78 -27.79
#